data_2f2b59c60832cc306e7e3070fdd99712
#
_entry.id   2f2b59c60832cc306e7e3070fdd99712
#
_cell.length_a   1.000
_cell.length_b   1.000
_cell.length_c   1.000
_cell.angle_alpha   90.00
_cell.angle_beta   90.00
_cell.angle_gamma   90.00
#
_symmetry.space_group_name_H-M   'P 1'
#
loop_
_entity.id
_entity.type
_entity.pdbx_description
1 polymer ?
#
loop_
_entity_poly.entity_id
_entity_poly.type
_entity_poly.pdbx_seq_one_letter_code
_entity_poly.pdbx_strand_id
1 'polypeptide(L)'
;MDKAAASVKKSVSGLYDFLSSFCYIWWLEMKSTVKDEGVLIFFLLVPLAYPLLYSWIYNNEVVRDVPVAIVDLSHSAASREFIRSFDASPDVRAAYYCNNLQEAKDLVGHQAVKGVLYFPENFDRALGRGEQAHVGVYCDMSLMLTYKAIYQTAQTVALELNSERLKHKSFSFTERDEEINTEPLAVDAEAIFNTTGGYGNAILPGVLILILQQTLLLGIGLSAGTAR
;
A
#
# COMPACT_ATOMS: atom_id res chain seq x y z
N MET A 1 -27.33 57.15 27.79
CA MET A 1 -26.77 55.77 28.09
C MET A 1 -27.84 54.68 28.03
N ASP A 2 -29.11 54.93 28.26
CA ASP A 2 -30.18 53.92 28.29
C ASP A 2 -30.52 53.23 26.95
N LYS A 3 -30.43 53.95 25.83
CA LYS A 3 -30.76 53.36 24.51
C LYS A 3 -29.74 52.31 24.05
N ALA A 4 -28.48 52.46 24.41
CA ALA A 4 -27.43 51.49 24.07
C ALA A 4 -27.58 50.21 24.91
N ALA A 5 -27.90 50.36 26.20
CA ALA A 5 -28.12 49.20 27.08
C ALA A 5 -29.39 48.42 26.68
N ALA A 6 -30.43 49.07 26.27
CA ALA A 6 -31.65 48.42 25.78
C ALA A 6 -31.42 47.68 24.44
N SER A 7 -30.59 48.22 23.53
CA SER A 7 -30.23 47.59 22.27
C SER A 7 -29.37 46.31 22.51
N VAL A 8 -28.39 46.37 23.42
CA VAL A 8 -27.57 45.23 23.79
C VAL A 8 -28.41 44.13 24.43
N LYS A 9 -29.31 44.47 25.34
CA LYS A 9 -30.21 43.52 25.98
C LYS A 9 -31.15 42.84 25.00
N LYS A 10 -31.63 43.54 23.99
CA LYS A 10 -32.49 43.00 22.93
C LYS A 10 -31.68 42.07 21.98
N SER A 11 -30.43 42.41 21.69
CA SER A 11 -29.52 41.53 20.91
C SER A 11 -29.19 40.26 21.66
N VAL A 12 -28.90 40.32 22.96
CA VAL A 12 -28.58 39.16 23.81
C VAL A 12 -29.82 38.26 23.97
N SER A 13 -31.01 38.79 24.15
CA SER A 13 -32.22 37.96 24.20
C SER A 13 -32.50 37.28 22.87
N GLY A 14 -32.29 37.94 21.73
CA GLY A 14 -32.45 37.35 20.41
C GLY A 14 -31.44 36.19 20.14
N LEU A 15 -30.21 36.34 20.62
CA LEU A 15 -29.21 35.30 20.54
C LEU A 15 -29.56 34.09 21.42
N TYR A 16 -30.06 34.35 22.62
CA TYR A 16 -30.51 33.30 23.54
C TYR A 16 -31.71 32.52 22.98
N ASP A 17 -32.69 33.20 22.41
CA ASP A 17 -33.86 32.59 21.78
C ASP A 17 -33.47 31.78 20.54
N PHE A 18 -32.51 32.25 19.75
CA PHE A 18 -31.95 31.51 18.62
C PHE A 18 -31.22 30.24 19.07
N LEU A 19 -30.35 30.32 20.06
CA LEU A 19 -29.62 29.17 20.58
C LEU A 19 -30.56 28.15 21.23
N SER A 20 -31.56 28.61 21.96
CA SER A 20 -32.57 27.73 22.56
C SER A 20 -33.39 27.00 21.51
N SER A 21 -33.82 27.70 20.47
CA SER A 21 -34.58 27.10 19.36
C SER A 21 -33.69 26.12 18.57
N PHE A 22 -32.43 26.45 18.35
CA PHE A 22 -31.46 25.58 17.71
C PHE A 22 -31.27 24.29 18.51
N CYS A 23 -31.04 24.39 19.82
CA CYS A 23 -30.85 23.20 20.68
C CYS A 23 -32.15 22.36 20.73
N TYR A 24 -33.31 22.97 20.72
CA TYR A 24 -34.59 22.26 20.72
C TYR A 24 -34.79 21.47 19.42
N ILE A 25 -34.57 22.11 18.27
CA ILE A 25 -34.68 21.48 16.95
C ILE A 25 -33.66 20.38 16.83
N TRP A 26 -32.41 20.64 17.23
CA TRP A 26 -31.35 19.62 17.23
C TRP A 26 -31.71 18.39 18.05
N TRP A 27 -32.25 18.57 19.25
CA TRP A 27 -32.70 17.49 20.11
C TRP A 27 -33.87 16.69 19.50
N LEU A 28 -34.78 17.37 18.84
CA LEU A 28 -35.94 16.77 18.20
C LEU A 28 -35.51 15.91 16.99
N GLU A 29 -34.59 16.42 16.19
CA GLU A 29 -33.98 15.68 15.07
C GLU A 29 -33.17 14.48 15.57
N MET A 30 -32.35 14.63 16.58
CA MET A 30 -31.61 13.53 17.20
C MET A 30 -32.54 12.41 17.68
N LYS A 31 -33.64 12.78 18.32
CA LYS A 31 -34.65 11.81 18.78
C LYS A 31 -35.36 11.11 17.63
N SER A 32 -35.62 11.80 16.54
CA SER A 32 -36.19 11.24 15.31
C SER A 32 -35.22 10.26 14.67
N THR A 33 -33.95 10.64 14.53
CA THR A 33 -32.87 9.82 13.96
C THR A 33 -32.68 8.51 14.73
N VAL A 34 -32.71 8.55 16.06
CA VAL A 34 -32.56 7.33 16.90
C VAL A 34 -33.80 6.42 16.83
N LYS A 35 -34.96 6.93 16.44
CA LYS A 35 -36.19 6.14 16.29
C LYS A 35 -36.33 5.47 14.93
N ASP A 36 -35.62 5.97 13.93
CA ASP A 36 -35.64 5.42 12.57
C ASP A 36 -34.53 4.36 12.47
N GLU A 37 -34.92 3.08 12.38
CA GLU A 37 -34.00 1.96 12.31
C GLU A 37 -33.06 2.03 11.09
N GLY A 38 -33.57 2.52 9.96
CA GLY A 38 -32.78 2.69 8.73
C GLY A 38 -31.70 3.75 8.88
N VAL A 39 -32.07 4.89 9.44
CA VAL A 39 -31.13 6.01 9.69
C VAL A 39 -30.09 5.61 10.74
N LEU A 40 -30.50 4.91 11.78
CA LEU A 40 -29.59 4.42 12.84
C LEU A 40 -28.54 3.48 12.31
N ILE A 41 -28.90 2.57 11.39
CA ILE A 41 -27.94 1.66 10.73
C ILE A 41 -26.86 2.46 10.01
N PHE A 42 -27.24 3.47 9.24
CA PHE A 42 -26.25 4.27 8.49
C PHE A 42 -25.39 5.17 9.37
N PHE A 43 -25.93 5.72 10.47
CA PHE A 43 -25.17 6.59 11.37
C PHE A 43 -24.32 5.87 12.40
N LEU A 44 -24.71 4.67 12.82
CA LEU A 44 -24.03 3.95 13.89
C LEU A 44 -23.35 2.67 13.39
N LEU A 45 -24.12 1.77 12.75
CA LEU A 45 -23.63 0.44 12.39
C LEU A 45 -22.58 0.51 11.28
N VAL A 46 -22.85 1.26 10.22
CA VAL A 46 -21.96 1.34 9.06
C VAL A 46 -20.60 1.96 9.42
N PRO A 47 -20.52 3.12 10.11
CA PRO A 47 -19.23 3.69 10.52
C PRO A 47 -18.42 2.82 11.48
N LEU A 48 -19.07 1.95 12.26
CA LEU A 48 -18.37 1.02 13.16
C LEU A 48 -18.00 -0.29 12.47
N ALA A 49 -18.89 -0.84 11.63
CA ALA A 49 -18.67 -2.10 10.96
C ALA A 49 -17.60 -2.03 9.87
N TYR A 50 -17.58 -0.95 9.08
CA TYR A 50 -16.62 -0.80 7.99
C TYR A 50 -15.15 -0.77 8.46
N PRO A 51 -14.75 0.02 9.47
CA PRO A 51 -13.38 0.00 9.99
C PRO A 51 -12.95 -1.38 10.46
N LEU A 52 -13.83 -2.10 11.16
CA LEU A 52 -13.55 -3.45 11.63
C LEU A 52 -13.38 -4.43 10.46
N LEU A 53 -14.25 -4.35 9.47
CA LEU A 53 -14.21 -5.19 8.28
C LEU A 53 -12.96 -4.91 7.43
N TYR A 54 -12.63 -3.64 7.21
CA TYR A 54 -11.42 -3.24 6.49
C TYR A 54 -10.16 -3.64 7.26
N SER A 55 -10.11 -3.41 8.57
CA SER A 55 -8.99 -3.83 9.41
C SER A 55 -8.77 -5.34 9.34
N TRP A 56 -9.86 -6.13 9.29
CA TRP A 56 -9.77 -7.57 9.17
C TRP A 56 -9.32 -8.03 7.78
N ILE A 57 -9.84 -7.43 6.71
CA ILE A 57 -9.46 -7.74 5.32
C ILE A 57 -7.99 -7.39 5.06
N TYR A 58 -7.54 -6.24 5.55
CA TYR A 58 -6.18 -5.75 5.33
C TYR A 58 -5.19 -6.14 6.44
N ASN A 59 -5.58 -7.04 7.36
CA ASN A 59 -4.70 -7.53 8.42
C ASN A 59 -3.47 -8.29 7.87
N ASN A 60 -3.60 -8.92 6.69
CA ASN A 60 -2.49 -9.51 5.94
C ASN A 60 -1.86 -8.47 5.01
N GLU A 61 -1.31 -7.40 5.56
CA GLU A 61 -0.73 -6.27 4.81
C GLU A 61 0.50 -6.63 3.98
N VAL A 62 1.16 -7.73 4.32
CA VAL A 62 2.38 -8.21 3.65
C VAL A 62 2.00 -9.46 2.87
N VAL A 63 2.06 -9.35 1.56
CA VAL A 63 1.97 -10.51 0.68
C VAL A 63 3.28 -11.28 0.84
N ARG A 64 3.21 -12.53 1.27
CA ARG A 64 4.37 -13.43 1.42
C ARG A 64 4.24 -14.63 0.51
N ASP A 65 5.39 -15.24 0.21
CA ASP A 65 5.45 -16.46 -0.60
C ASP A 65 4.75 -16.33 -1.95
N VAL A 66 4.85 -15.17 -2.62
CA VAL A 66 4.26 -14.98 -3.95
C VAL A 66 4.87 -15.97 -4.93
N PRO A 67 4.09 -16.86 -5.54
CA PRO A 67 4.63 -17.85 -6.47
C PRO A 67 5.06 -17.17 -7.77
N VAL A 68 6.33 -17.39 -8.15
CA VAL A 68 6.97 -16.85 -9.36
C VAL A 68 7.51 -18.00 -10.19
N ALA A 69 7.36 -17.92 -11.53
CA ALA A 69 8.01 -18.82 -12.45
C ALA A 69 9.39 -18.28 -12.84
N ILE A 70 10.37 -19.18 -12.94
CA ILE A 70 11.73 -18.86 -13.35
C ILE A 70 11.97 -19.40 -14.75
N VAL A 71 12.45 -18.56 -15.66
CA VAL A 71 12.93 -18.93 -16.99
C VAL A 71 14.41 -18.56 -17.08
N ASP A 72 15.28 -19.50 -16.90
CA ASP A 72 16.74 -19.28 -16.98
C ASP A 72 17.32 -19.92 -18.23
N LEU A 73 17.53 -19.09 -19.27
CA LEU A 73 18.21 -19.53 -20.50
C LEU A 73 19.73 -19.38 -20.41
N SER A 74 20.23 -18.66 -19.43
CA SER A 74 21.67 -18.46 -19.23
C SER A 74 22.35 -19.67 -18.58
N HIS A 75 21.65 -20.38 -17.70
CA HIS A 75 22.15 -21.49 -16.90
C HIS A 75 23.51 -21.23 -16.21
N SER A 76 23.76 -19.93 -15.88
CA SER A 76 25.04 -19.46 -15.35
C SER A 76 25.12 -19.56 -13.83
N ALA A 77 26.33 -19.39 -13.28
CA ALA A 77 26.51 -19.29 -11.85
C ALA A 77 25.81 -18.02 -11.30
N ALA A 78 25.88 -16.92 -12.07
CA ALA A 78 25.28 -15.64 -11.70
C ALA A 78 23.75 -15.68 -11.69
N SER A 79 23.11 -16.33 -12.69
CA SER A 79 21.66 -16.49 -12.68
C SER A 79 21.17 -17.33 -11.49
N ARG A 80 21.89 -18.43 -11.19
CA ARG A 80 21.57 -19.28 -10.02
C ARG A 80 21.75 -18.55 -8.68
N GLU A 81 22.75 -17.69 -8.57
CA GLU A 81 22.96 -16.87 -7.38
C GLU A 81 21.80 -15.88 -7.20
N PHE A 82 21.43 -15.19 -8.27
CA PHE A 82 20.28 -14.28 -8.26
C PHE A 82 18.99 -15.01 -7.86
N ILE A 83 18.70 -16.16 -8.48
CA ILE A 83 17.51 -16.95 -8.18
C ILE A 83 17.49 -17.38 -6.72
N ARG A 84 18.63 -17.79 -6.17
CA ARG A 84 18.76 -18.22 -4.77
C ARG A 84 18.48 -17.04 -3.81
N SER A 85 19.08 -15.90 -4.05
CA SER A 85 18.83 -14.68 -3.23
C SER A 85 17.39 -14.20 -3.36
N PHE A 86 16.80 -14.30 -4.54
CA PHE A 86 15.41 -13.99 -4.79
C PHE A 86 14.44 -14.91 -4.03
N ASP A 87 14.69 -16.23 -4.08
CA ASP A 87 13.88 -17.26 -3.39
C ASP A 87 14.08 -17.23 -1.86
N ALA A 88 15.21 -16.72 -1.37
CA ALA A 88 15.46 -16.53 0.06
C ALA A 88 14.66 -15.37 0.68
N SER A 89 14.08 -14.50 -0.17
CA SER A 89 13.23 -13.40 0.31
C SER A 89 11.90 -13.93 0.85
N PRO A 90 11.37 -13.40 1.97
CA PRO A 90 10.09 -13.83 2.52
C PRO A 90 8.87 -13.43 1.66
N ASP A 91 9.05 -12.53 0.70
CA ASP A 91 7.95 -11.97 -0.08
C ASP A 91 7.62 -12.79 -1.31
N VAL A 92 8.59 -13.55 -1.84
CA VAL A 92 8.45 -14.28 -3.09
C VAL A 92 8.96 -15.74 -2.95
N ARG A 93 8.50 -16.62 -3.84
CA ARG A 93 8.94 -18.01 -3.90
C ARG A 93 9.10 -18.44 -5.35
N ALA A 94 10.25 -19.02 -5.70
CA ALA A 94 10.47 -19.67 -6.97
C ALA A 94 9.70 -21.00 -7.03
N ALA A 95 8.44 -20.95 -7.52
CA ALA A 95 7.53 -22.07 -7.48
C ALA A 95 7.69 -23.03 -8.67
N TYR A 96 8.02 -22.48 -9.85
CA TYR A 96 8.13 -23.25 -11.09
C TYR A 96 9.37 -22.84 -11.88
N TYR A 97 10.01 -23.81 -12.49
CA TYR A 97 11.11 -23.62 -13.43
C TYR A 97 10.64 -24.02 -14.82
N CYS A 98 10.64 -23.08 -15.75
CA CYS A 98 10.14 -23.25 -17.12
C CYS A 98 11.28 -23.18 -18.11
N ASN A 99 11.17 -23.94 -19.20
CA ASN A 99 12.19 -23.97 -20.25
C ASN A 99 12.08 -22.80 -21.22
N ASN A 100 10.92 -22.17 -21.30
CA ASN A 100 10.67 -21.05 -22.19
C ASN A 100 9.65 -20.09 -21.61
N LEU A 101 9.65 -18.86 -22.19
CA LEU A 101 8.77 -17.78 -21.73
C LEU A 101 7.28 -18.08 -22.01
N GLN A 102 6.97 -18.89 -23.04
CA GLN A 102 5.58 -19.21 -23.36
C GLN A 102 4.94 -20.09 -22.28
N GLU A 103 5.64 -21.13 -21.85
CA GLU A 103 5.23 -21.98 -20.73
C GLU A 103 4.97 -21.17 -19.45
N ALA A 104 5.88 -20.24 -19.14
CA ALA A 104 5.72 -19.35 -17.99
C ALA A 104 4.51 -18.41 -18.13
N LYS A 105 4.23 -17.88 -19.32
CA LYS A 105 3.04 -17.06 -19.60
C LYS A 105 1.74 -17.86 -19.44
N ASP A 106 1.73 -19.11 -19.83
CA ASP A 106 0.56 -19.98 -19.67
C ASP A 106 0.27 -20.23 -18.19
N LEU A 107 1.32 -20.40 -17.35
CA LEU A 107 1.16 -20.50 -15.90
C LEU A 107 0.62 -19.22 -15.27
N VAL A 108 1.03 -18.04 -15.76
CA VAL A 108 0.42 -16.76 -15.34
C VAL A 108 -1.04 -16.68 -15.76
N GLY A 109 -1.36 -17.08 -17.01
CA GLY A 109 -2.73 -17.10 -17.52
C GLY A 109 -3.66 -18.01 -16.70
N HIS A 110 -3.16 -19.14 -16.22
CA HIS A 110 -3.88 -20.03 -15.31
C HIS A 110 -3.80 -19.60 -13.83
N GLN A 111 -3.19 -18.45 -13.53
CA GLN A 111 -3.01 -17.92 -12.17
C GLN A 111 -2.23 -18.85 -11.22
N ALA A 112 -1.51 -19.83 -11.74
CA ALA A 112 -0.65 -20.70 -10.96
C ALA A 112 0.56 -19.94 -10.37
N VAL A 113 1.04 -18.93 -11.10
CA VAL A 113 2.07 -17.98 -10.67
C VAL A 113 1.60 -16.54 -10.90
N LYS A 114 2.18 -15.60 -10.17
CA LYS A 114 1.82 -14.17 -10.24
C LYS A 114 2.84 -13.34 -11.03
N GLY A 115 3.95 -13.94 -11.39
CA GLY A 115 4.96 -13.29 -12.21
C GLY A 115 6.00 -14.29 -12.74
N VAL A 116 6.87 -13.78 -13.60
CA VAL A 116 7.96 -14.53 -14.24
C VAL A 116 9.25 -13.75 -14.10
N LEU A 117 10.30 -14.42 -13.69
CA LEU A 117 11.67 -13.93 -13.69
C LEU A 117 12.41 -14.58 -14.88
N TYR A 118 12.93 -13.75 -15.79
CA TYR A 118 13.52 -14.20 -17.03
C TYR A 118 14.98 -13.80 -17.15
N PHE A 119 15.86 -14.78 -17.39
CA PHE A 119 17.29 -14.59 -17.66
C PHE A 119 17.59 -14.94 -19.11
N PRO A 120 18.04 -13.99 -19.95
CA PRO A 120 18.40 -14.27 -21.34
C PRO A 120 19.72 -15.05 -21.43
N GLU A 121 19.94 -15.70 -22.55
CA GLU A 121 21.16 -16.51 -22.81
C GLU A 121 22.47 -15.70 -22.69
N ASN A 122 22.43 -14.40 -23.03
CA ASN A 122 23.60 -13.54 -22.98
C ASN A 122 23.87 -12.93 -21.59
N PHE A 123 23.08 -13.25 -20.56
CA PHE A 123 23.16 -12.64 -19.24
C PHE A 123 24.56 -12.73 -18.62
N ASP A 124 25.15 -13.90 -18.56
CA ASP A 124 26.48 -14.11 -17.99
C ASP A 124 27.60 -13.49 -18.83
N ARG A 125 27.45 -13.53 -20.17
CA ARG A 125 28.40 -12.91 -21.09
C ARG A 125 28.46 -11.39 -20.95
N ALA A 126 27.30 -10.73 -20.80
CA ALA A 126 27.22 -9.31 -20.55
C ALA A 126 27.88 -8.94 -19.21
N LEU A 127 27.58 -9.69 -18.15
CA LEU A 127 28.20 -9.49 -16.85
C LEU A 127 29.72 -9.67 -16.86
N GLY A 128 30.23 -10.71 -17.58
CA GLY A 128 31.65 -10.98 -17.68
C GLY A 128 32.42 -9.91 -18.45
N ARG A 129 31.78 -9.23 -19.40
CA ARG A 129 32.34 -8.09 -20.15
C ARG A 129 32.26 -6.77 -19.41
N GLY A 130 31.56 -6.69 -18.28
CA GLY A 130 31.24 -5.42 -17.60
C GLY A 130 30.18 -4.60 -18.31
N GLU A 131 29.41 -5.23 -19.20
CA GLU A 131 28.25 -4.63 -19.85
C GLU A 131 27.02 -4.77 -18.94
N GLN A 132 25.99 -3.94 -19.19
CA GLN A 132 24.75 -4.01 -18.46
C GLN A 132 23.99 -5.29 -18.83
N ALA A 133 23.78 -6.18 -17.85
CA ALA A 133 22.95 -7.35 -17.99
C ALA A 133 21.51 -7.05 -17.54
N HIS A 134 20.55 -7.59 -18.28
CA HIS A 134 19.14 -7.35 -18.03
C HIS A 134 18.46 -8.61 -17.51
N VAL A 135 17.68 -8.47 -16.44
CA VAL A 135 16.76 -9.47 -15.93
C VAL A 135 15.35 -9.03 -16.26
N GLY A 136 14.59 -9.85 -16.97
CA GLY A 136 13.20 -9.57 -17.30
C GLY A 136 12.29 -9.94 -16.13
N VAL A 137 11.45 -9.01 -15.69
CA VAL A 137 10.44 -9.25 -14.67
C VAL A 137 9.07 -9.00 -15.31
N TYR A 138 8.29 -10.08 -15.47
CA TYR A 138 6.93 -10.01 -16.04
C TYR A 138 5.93 -10.31 -14.93
N CYS A 139 5.05 -9.37 -14.62
CA CYS A 139 4.09 -9.49 -13.54
C CYS A 139 2.68 -9.15 -13.99
N ASP A 140 1.70 -9.78 -13.36
CA ASP A 140 0.31 -9.36 -13.47
C ASP A 140 0.08 -8.09 -12.66
N MET A 141 -0.16 -6.97 -13.35
CA MET A 141 -0.38 -5.67 -12.71
C MET A 141 -1.81 -5.49 -12.17
N SER A 142 -2.71 -6.45 -12.37
CA SER A 142 -4.07 -6.39 -11.79
C SER A 142 -4.03 -6.46 -10.25
N LEU A 143 -2.98 -7.07 -9.69
CA LEU A 143 -2.74 -7.19 -8.26
C LEU A 143 -1.51 -6.36 -7.85
N MET A 144 -1.73 -5.10 -7.53
CA MET A 144 -0.65 -4.14 -7.21
C MET A 144 0.30 -4.63 -6.10
N LEU A 145 -0.21 -5.31 -5.08
CA LEU A 145 0.62 -5.80 -3.96
C LEU A 145 1.58 -6.91 -4.40
N THR A 146 1.12 -7.85 -5.22
CA THR A 146 1.97 -8.94 -5.73
C THR A 146 3.00 -8.42 -6.71
N TYR A 147 2.63 -7.49 -7.61
CA TYR A 147 3.55 -6.79 -8.48
C TYR A 147 4.67 -6.10 -7.68
N LYS A 148 4.27 -5.31 -6.66
CA LYS A 148 5.21 -4.60 -5.81
C LYS A 148 6.19 -5.54 -5.11
N ALA A 149 5.71 -6.67 -4.55
CA ALA A 149 6.53 -7.66 -3.89
C ALA A 149 7.59 -8.25 -4.84
N ILE A 150 7.17 -8.72 -6.03
CA ILE A 150 8.08 -9.32 -7.02
C ILE A 150 9.10 -8.31 -7.53
N TYR A 151 8.64 -7.10 -7.90
CA TYR A 151 9.50 -6.08 -8.48
C TYR A 151 10.53 -5.54 -7.46
N GLN A 152 10.09 -5.21 -6.25
CA GLN A 152 10.97 -4.71 -5.20
C GLN A 152 12.00 -5.74 -4.78
N THR A 153 11.61 -7.01 -4.63
CA THR A 153 12.55 -8.08 -4.32
C THR A 153 13.58 -8.26 -5.43
N ALA A 154 13.15 -8.28 -6.70
CA ALA A 154 14.09 -8.40 -7.82
C ALA A 154 15.07 -7.21 -7.88
N GLN A 155 14.59 -6.00 -7.60
CA GLN A 155 15.43 -4.79 -7.57
C GLN A 155 16.41 -4.82 -6.39
N THR A 156 15.97 -5.21 -5.20
CA THR A 156 16.84 -5.31 -4.02
C THR A 156 17.95 -6.33 -4.24
N VAL A 157 17.62 -7.53 -4.74
CA VAL A 157 18.61 -8.56 -5.08
C VAL A 157 19.59 -8.08 -6.16
N ALA A 158 19.11 -7.39 -7.17
CA ALA A 158 19.98 -6.81 -8.20
C ALA A 158 20.98 -5.79 -7.64
N LEU A 159 20.52 -4.92 -6.73
CA LEU A 159 21.37 -3.93 -6.05
C LEU A 159 22.39 -4.60 -5.15
N GLU A 160 21.98 -5.60 -4.35
CA GLU A 160 22.85 -6.35 -3.45
C GLU A 160 23.97 -7.05 -4.20
N LEU A 161 23.63 -7.83 -5.24
CA LEU A 161 24.63 -8.51 -6.07
C LEU A 161 25.53 -7.54 -6.84
N ASN A 162 25.02 -6.38 -7.23
CA ASN A 162 25.84 -5.33 -7.84
C ASN A 162 26.85 -4.74 -6.85
N SER A 163 26.43 -4.48 -5.61
CA SER A 163 27.30 -3.95 -4.57
C SER A 163 28.43 -4.95 -4.24
N GLU A 164 28.11 -6.23 -4.07
CA GLU A 164 29.10 -7.27 -3.84
C GLU A 164 30.13 -7.39 -4.98
N ARG A 165 29.68 -7.32 -6.23
CA ARG A 165 30.58 -7.36 -7.40
C ARG A 165 31.49 -6.13 -7.49
N LEU A 166 30.97 -4.95 -7.14
CA LEU A 166 31.77 -3.73 -7.08
C LEU A 166 32.83 -3.83 -5.98
N LYS A 167 32.51 -4.34 -4.81
CA LYS A 167 33.46 -4.60 -3.72
C LYS A 167 34.61 -5.49 -4.16
N HIS A 168 34.32 -6.57 -4.89
CA HIS A 168 35.35 -7.47 -5.42
C HIS A 168 36.20 -6.87 -6.56
N LYS A 169 35.72 -5.83 -7.25
CA LYS A 169 36.46 -5.15 -8.33
C LYS A 169 37.27 -3.95 -7.85
N SER A 170 36.89 -3.36 -6.71
CA SER A 170 37.64 -2.20 -6.17
C SER A 170 38.90 -2.68 -5.45
N PHE A 171 40.05 -2.13 -5.83
CA PHE A 171 41.31 -2.28 -5.11
C PHE A 171 41.32 -1.38 -3.87
N SER A 172 40.33 -1.51 -3.02
CA SER A 172 40.22 -0.79 -1.76
C SER A 172 40.94 -1.52 -0.67
N PHE A 173 41.74 -0.81 0.12
CA PHE A 173 42.52 -1.37 1.23
C PHE A 173 41.76 -1.33 2.58
N THR A 174 40.57 -0.70 2.61
CA THR A 174 39.79 -0.50 3.83
C THR A 174 38.30 -0.69 3.54
N GLU A 175 37.53 -1.32 4.46
CA GLU A 175 36.07 -1.48 4.35
C GLU A 175 35.33 -0.14 4.10
N ARG A 176 35.84 0.94 4.69
CA ARG A 176 35.30 2.29 4.52
C ARG A 176 35.49 2.84 3.11
N ASP A 177 36.61 2.52 2.46
CA ASP A 177 36.87 2.92 1.07
C ASP A 177 36.01 2.13 0.09
N GLU A 178 35.69 0.86 0.42
CA GLU A 178 34.75 0.03 -0.34
C GLU A 178 33.32 0.60 -0.25
N GLU A 179 32.88 1.00 0.95
CA GLU A 179 31.57 1.60 1.20
C GLU A 179 31.41 2.92 0.45
N ILE A 180 32.40 3.80 0.50
CA ILE A 180 32.40 5.09 -0.22
C ILE A 180 32.43 4.87 -1.75
N ASN A 181 33.12 3.88 -2.26
CA ASN A 181 33.21 3.60 -3.69
C ASN A 181 31.95 2.90 -4.24
N THR A 182 31.24 2.10 -3.43
CA THR A 182 30.00 1.42 -3.81
C THR A 182 28.75 2.28 -3.61
N GLU A 183 28.74 3.10 -2.57
CA GLU A 183 27.66 4.05 -2.26
C GLU A 183 28.26 5.41 -1.92
N PRO A 184 28.68 6.22 -2.93
CA PRO A 184 29.24 7.55 -2.68
C PRO A 184 28.22 8.51 -2.06
N LEU A 185 26.95 8.16 -2.07
CA LEU A 185 25.84 8.88 -1.48
C LEU A 185 24.97 7.89 -0.70
N ALA A 186 25.20 7.78 0.59
CA ALA A 186 24.34 7.00 1.47
C ALA A 186 23.07 7.80 1.79
N VAL A 187 21.91 7.16 1.62
CA VAL A 187 20.61 7.74 1.99
C VAL A 187 20.10 6.99 3.21
N ASP A 188 20.20 7.62 4.36
CA ASP A 188 19.56 7.14 5.58
C ASP A 188 18.06 7.46 5.53
N ALA A 189 17.26 6.47 5.19
CA ALA A 189 15.80 6.58 5.17
C ALA A 189 15.21 6.06 6.48
N GLU A 190 14.84 6.97 7.37
CA GLU A 190 14.11 6.64 8.58
C GLU A 190 12.62 6.82 8.38
N ALA A 191 11.86 5.72 8.48
CA ALA A 191 10.40 5.76 8.38
C ALA A 191 9.83 6.33 9.69
N ILE A 192 9.39 7.60 9.67
CA ILE A 192 8.80 8.28 10.83
C ILE A 192 7.33 7.86 11.03
N PHE A 193 6.61 7.64 9.94
CA PHE A 193 5.22 7.17 9.92
C PHE A 193 5.12 5.91 9.09
N ASN A 194 4.20 5.01 9.47
CA ASN A 194 4.00 3.72 8.80
C ASN A 194 5.30 2.92 8.69
N THR A 195 5.96 2.70 9.84
CA THR A 195 7.25 2.01 9.94
C THR A 195 7.24 0.58 9.40
N THR A 196 6.07 -0.05 9.33
CA THR A 196 5.87 -1.39 8.76
C THR A 196 5.75 -1.38 7.23
N GLY A 197 5.62 -0.18 6.61
CA GLY A 197 5.39 -0.06 5.17
C GLY A 197 4.06 -0.63 4.68
N GLY A 198 3.15 -0.95 5.60
CA GLY A 198 1.88 -1.59 5.31
C GLY A 198 0.94 -0.72 4.49
N TYR A 199 0.35 -1.31 3.45
CA TYR A 199 -0.63 -0.65 2.58
C TYR A 199 -1.89 -0.23 3.34
N GLY A 200 -2.35 -1.07 4.29
CA GLY A 200 -3.49 -0.77 5.14
C GLY A 200 -3.28 0.49 5.96
N ASN A 201 -2.13 0.63 6.60
CA ASN A 201 -1.79 1.80 7.41
C ASN A 201 -1.75 3.11 6.60
N ALA A 202 -1.42 3.04 5.31
CA ALA A 202 -1.40 4.21 4.42
C ALA A 202 -2.80 4.59 3.94
N ILE A 203 -3.65 3.63 3.60
CA ILE A 203 -4.95 3.87 2.95
C ILE A 203 -6.10 3.93 3.94
N LEU A 204 -6.04 3.16 5.03
CA LEU A 204 -7.13 3.03 6.00
C LEU A 204 -7.65 4.39 6.52
N PRO A 205 -6.80 5.37 6.89
CA PRO A 205 -7.29 6.66 7.36
C PRO A 205 -8.10 7.42 6.30
N GLY A 206 -7.67 7.39 5.03
CA GLY A 206 -8.37 8.03 3.92
C GLY A 206 -9.72 7.36 3.63
N VAL A 207 -9.76 6.05 3.63
CA VAL A 207 -10.99 5.26 3.44
C VAL A 207 -11.98 5.51 4.58
N LEU A 208 -11.51 5.60 5.83
CA LEU A 208 -12.35 5.90 6.98
C LEU A 208 -13.02 7.27 6.87
N ILE A 209 -12.28 8.30 6.47
CA ILE A 209 -12.84 9.65 6.25
C ILE A 209 -13.91 9.61 5.15
N LEU A 210 -13.64 8.90 4.06
CA LEU A 210 -14.58 8.76 2.94
C LEU A 210 -15.85 8.02 3.35
N ILE A 211 -15.74 6.96 4.14
CA ILE A 211 -16.88 6.21 4.67
C ILE A 211 -17.72 7.11 5.59
N LEU A 212 -17.08 7.83 6.51
CA LEU A 212 -17.78 8.77 7.40
C LEU A 212 -18.52 9.85 6.60
N GLN A 213 -17.88 10.40 5.57
CA GLN A 213 -18.51 11.39 4.71
C GLN A 213 -19.72 10.82 3.95
N GLN A 214 -19.59 9.64 3.37
CA GLN A 214 -20.68 8.99 2.62
C GLN A 214 -21.83 8.59 3.53
N THR A 215 -21.55 8.00 4.68
CA THR A 215 -22.58 7.59 5.62
C THR A 215 -23.34 8.78 6.19
N LEU A 216 -22.66 9.91 6.43
CA LEU A 216 -23.29 11.16 6.84
C LEU A 216 -24.24 11.68 5.75
N LEU A 217 -23.80 11.73 4.49
CA LEU A 217 -24.63 12.20 3.37
C LEU A 217 -25.86 11.31 3.17
N LEU A 218 -25.67 9.97 3.19
CA LEU A 218 -26.76 9.02 3.04
C LEU A 218 -27.73 9.08 4.22
N GLY A 219 -27.22 9.17 5.45
CA GLY A 219 -28.03 9.29 6.65
C GLY A 219 -28.89 10.56 6.66
N ILE A 220 -28.32 11.72 6.28
CA ILE A 220 -29.07 12.97 6.14
C ILE A 220 -30.12 12.86 5.03
N GLY A 221 -29.75 12.27 3.88
CA GLY A 221 -30.68 12.07 2.77
C GLY A 221 -31.86 11.18 3.13
N LEU A 222 -31.61 10.10 3.87
CA LEU A 222 -32.65 9.18 4.36
C LEU A 222 -33.57 9.89 5.38
N SER A 223 -32.98 10.58 6.37
CA SER A 223 -33.71 11.35 7.37
C SER A 223 -34.62 12.42 6.73
N ALA A 224 -34.11 13.15 5.75
CA ALA A 224 -34.89 14.15 5.01
C ALA A 224 -36.01 13.51 4.15
N GLY A 225 -35.78 12.32 3.62
CA GLY A 225 -36.76 11.57 2.80
C GLY A 225 -37.87 10.93 3.62
N THR A 226 -37.62 10.55 4.85
CA THR A 226 -38.59 9.93 5.76
C THR A 226 -39.38 10.96 6.62
N ALA A 227 -38.89 12.20 6.68
CA ALA A 227 -39.58 13.31 7.36
C ALA A 227 -40.79 13.77 6.56
N ARG A 228 -41.89 12.96 6.55
CA ARG A 228 -43.23 13.34 6.04
C ARG A 228 -44.25 13.29 7.16
#